data_c9953f570a25292a7a876b1c12c9c58f
#
_entry.id   c9953f570a25292a7a876b1c12c9c58f
#
_cell.length_a   1.000
_cell.length_b   1.000
_cell.length_c   1.000
_cell.angle_alpha   90.00
_cell.angle_beta   90.00
_cell.angle_gamma   90.00
#
_symmetry.space_group_name_H-M   'P 1'
#
loop_
_entity.id
_entity.type
_entity.pdbx_description
1 polymer ?
#
loop_
_entity_poly.entity_id
_entity_poly.type
_entity_poly.pdbx_seq_one_letter_code
_entity_poly.pdbx_strand_id
1 'polypeptide(L)'
;MQKKIALRLLPSQAATALLIKEHIASAEGITPSQVYGFHILKRSVDARGKQAWIMLTVNAFINEPFQQRPTQAFHFKNVEHAQNKVVIIGAGPAGLFAALQLIEKGIQPIVLERGKDVRARRRDLAVLNK
;
A
#
# COMPACT_ATOMS: atom_id res chain seq x y z
N MET A 1 -21.26 -12.29 -7.06
CA MET A 1 -21.33 -10.81 -7.11
C MET A 1 -20.28 -10.19 -6.19
N GLN A 2 -19.78 -8.99 -6.53
CA GLN A 2 -18.85 -8.27 -5.68
C GLN A 2 -19.60 -7.24 -4.83
N LYS A 3 -19.24 -7.15 -3.54
CA LYS A 3 -19.89 -6.24 -2.61
C LYS A 3 -18.87 -5.54 -1.71
N LYS A 4 -19.00 -4.22 -1.58
CA LYS A 4 -18.19 -3.41 -0.68
C LYS A 4 -18.81 -3.41 0.71
N ILE A 5 -18.06 -3.89 1.71
CA ILE A 5 -18.52 -4.09 3.08
C ILE A 5 -17.58 -3.39 4.03
N ALA A 6 -18.14 -2.68 5.02
CA ALA A 6 -17.40 -2.09 6.13
C ALA A 6 -17.49 -3.00 7.35
N LEU A 7 -16.35 -3.31 7.95
CA LEU A 7 -16.24 -4.16 9.13
C LEU A 7 -15.53 -3.40 10.26
N ARG A 8 -15.99 -3.63 11.49
CA ARG A 8 -15.33 -3.18 12.72
C ARG A 8 -14.94 -4.42 13.52
N LEU A 9 -13.64 -4.68 13.62
CA LEU A 9 -13.09 -5.91 14.16
C LEU A 9 -12.14 -5.65 15.31
N LEU A 10 -12.03 -6.59 16.23
CA LEU A 10 -10.92 -6.60 17.17
C LEU A 10 -9.59 -6.90 16.44
N PRO A 11 -8.44 -6.46 16.95
CA PRO A 11 -7.14 -6.78 16.35
C PRO A 11 -6.93 -8.28 16.10
N SER A 12 -7.36 -9.13 17.04
CA SER A 12 -7.32 -10.60 16.91
C SER A 12 -8.20 -11.13 15.78
N GLN A 13 -9.37 -10.54 15.58
CA GLN A 13 -10.31 -10.92 14.51
C GLN A 13 -9.82 -10.47 13.12
N ALA A 14 -9.09 -9.38 13.07
CA ALA A 14 -8.49 -8.86 11.84
C ALA A 14 -7.12 -9.48 11.51
N ALA A 15 -6.65 -10.45 12.31
CA ALA A 15 -5.32 -11.05 12.17
C ALA A 15 -5.24 -12.06 11.02
N THR A 16 -6.33 -12.78 10.73
CA THR A 16 -6.34 -13.83 9.72
C THR A 16 -7.43 -13.63 8.68
N ALA A 17 -7.15 -14.03 7.45
CA ALA A 17 -8.13 -13.97 6.36
C ALA A 17 -9.38 -14.80 6.63
N LEU A 18 -9.22 -15.92 7.36
CA LEU A 18 -10.33 -16.81 7.71
C LEU A 18 -11.35 -16.07 8.59
N LEU A 19 -10.90 -15.44 9.68
CA LEU A 19 -11.77 -14.68 10.59
C LEU A 19 -12.44 -13.50 9.89
N ILE A 20 -11.73 -12.83 9.00
CA ILE A 20 -12.32 -11.74 8.18
C ILE A 20 -13.44 -12.29 7.29
N LYS A 21 -13.27 -13.46 6.66
CA LYS A 21 -14.32 -14.12 5.87
C LYS A 21 -15.56 -14.46 6.69
N GLU A 22 -15.36 -14.96 7.91
CA GLU A 22 -16.46 -15.27 8.83
C GLU A 22 -17.25 -14.00 9.19
N HIS A 23 -16.55 -12.90 9.45
CA HIS A 23 -17.20 -11.61 9.73
C HIS A 23 -17.90 -11.02 8.50
N ILE A 24 -17.35 -11.18 7.29
CA ILE A 24 -18.04 -10.83 6.04
C ILE A 24 -19.32 -11.64 5.91
N ALA A 25 -19.26 -12.93 6.10
CA ALA A 25 -20.41 -13.82 6.01
C ALA A 25 -21.50 -13.46 7.03
N SER A 26 -21.10 -13.21 8.27
CA SER A 26 -22.03 -12.77 9.34
C SER A 26 -22.68 -11.42 9.00
N ALA A 27 -21.92 -10.44 8.50
CA ALA A 27 -22.45 -9.14 8.12
C ALA A 27 -23.47 -9.18 6.97
N GLU A 28 -23.36 -10.19 6.09
CA GLU A 28 -24.23 -10.39 4.93
C GLU A 28 -25.33 -11.44 5.18
N GLY A 29 -25.35 -12.12 6.33
CA GLY A 29 -26.32 -13.16 6.64
C GLY A 29 -26.16 -14.41 5.77
N ILE A 30 -24.94 -14.75 5.36
CA ILE A 30 -24.60 -15.89 4.50
C ILE A 30 -23.61 -16.84 5.19
N THR A 31 -23.35 -17.98 4.58
CA THR A 31 -22.34 -18.91 5.10
C THR A 31 -20.94 -18.50 4.67
N PRO A 32 -19.88 -18.76 5.47
CA PRO A 32 -18.50 -18.45 5.10
C PRO A 32 -18.04 -19.12 3.79
N SER A 33 -18.61 -20.27 3.43
CA SER A 33 -18.33 -20.97 2.17
C SER A 33 -18.77 -20.19 0.92
N GLN A 34 -19.74 -19.31 1.05
CA GLN A 34 -20.22 -18.44 -0.02
C GLN A 34 -19.28 -17.24 -0.27
N VAL A 35 -18.37 -16.96 0.64
CA VAL A 35 -17.34 -15.91 0.48
C VAL A 35 -16.09 -16.53 -0.12
N TYR A 36 -15.93 -16.43 -1.43
CA TYR A 36 -14.79 -17.02 -2.16
C TYR A 36 -13.48 -16.30 -1.89
N GLY A 37 -13.54 -14.97 -1.66
CA GLY A 37 -12.39 -14.16 -1.30
C GLY A 37 -12.77 -12.70 -1.06
N PHE A 38 -11.79 -11.89 -0.73
CA PHE A 38 -11.99 -10.45 -0.56
C PHE A 38 -10.69 -9.68 -0.81
N HIS A 39 -10.82 -8.43 -1.19
CA HIS A 39 -9.72 -7.46 -1.20
C HIS A 39 -9.94 -6.42 -0.12
N ILE A 40 -8.91 -6.13 0.66
CA ILE A 40 -8.92 -4.99 1.57
C ILE A 40 -8.73 -3.72 0.75
N LEU A 41 -9.74 -2.85 0.75
CA LEU A 41 -9.72 -1.54 0.08
C LEU A 41 -9.17 -0.45 1.00
N LYS A 42 -9.52 -0.53 2.30
CA LYS A 42 -9.08 0.41 3.33
C LYS A 42 -8.90 -0.31 4.65
N ARG A 43 -7.84 0.04 5.37
CA ARG A 43 -7.59 -0.39 6.74
C ARG A 43 -7.19 0.81 7.58
N SER A 44 -7.84 0.99 8.72
CA SER A 44 -7.48 2.02 9.70
C SER A 44 -7.67 1.50 11.12
N VAL A 45 -7.01 2.14 12.06
CA VAL A 45 -7.12 1.81 13.50
C VAL A 45 -7.93 2.94 14.16
N ASP A 46 -8.95 2.57 14.90
CA ASP A 46 -9.68 3.46 15.80
C ASP A 46 -9.28 3.12 17.25
N ALA A 47 -8.43 3.95 17.83
CA ALA A 47 -7.91 3.80 19.21
C ALA A 47 -8.37 4.94 20.13
N ARG A 48 -9.46 5.63 19.80
CA ARG A 48 -9.98 6.74 20.61
C ARG A 48 -10.64 6.27 21.92
N GLY A 49 -11.06 5.02 22.02
CA GLY A 49 -11.62 4.42 23.21
C GLY A 49 -10.63 3.52 23.94
N LYS A 50 -11.07 2.89 25.06
CA LYS A 50 -10.28 1.91 25.82
C LYS A 50 -9.89 0.68 24.99
N GLN A 51 -10.76 0.29 24.05
CA GLN A 51 -10.53 -0.82 23.12
C GLN A 51 -10.17 -0.28 21.74
N ALA A 52 -9.01 -0.72 21.21
CA ALA A 52 -8.64 -0.44 19.84
C ALA A 52 -9.42 -1.33 18.86
N TRP A 53 -9.90 -0.73 17.76
CA TRP A 53 -10.66 -1.40 16.71
C TRP A 53 -9.93 -1.29 15.37
N ILE A 54 -10.00 -2.34 14.59
CA ILE A 54 -9.56 -2.34 13.20
C ILE A 54 -10.81 -2.09 12.33
N MET A 55 -10.78 -0.98 11.61
CA MET A 55 -11.82 -0.61 10.64
C MET A 55 -11.36 -1.07 9.27
N LEU A 56 -12.06 -2.03 8.68
CA LEU A 56 -11.79 -2.53 7.33
C LEU A 56 -12.91 -2.10 6.39
N THR A 57 -12.54 -1.73 5.18
CA THR A 57 -13.44 -1.72 4.03
C THR A 57 -12.93 -2.77 3.06
N VAL A 58 -13.74 -3.76 2.77
CA VAL A 58 -13.38 -4.87 1.89
C VAL A 58 -14.27 -4.90 0.65
N ASN A 59 -13.75 -5.42 -0.46
CA ASN A 59 -14.55 -5.85 -1.61
C ASN A 59 -14.63 -7.37 -1.56
N ALA A 60 -15.79 -7.91 -1.19
CA ALA A 60 -16.03 -9.34 -1.04
C ALA A 60 -16.56 -9.95 -2.34
N PHE A 61 -16.09 -11.16 -2.67
CA PHE A 61 -16.55 -11.98 -3.79
C PHE A 61 -17.50 -13.04 -3.22
N ILE A 62 -18.81 -12.81 -3.39
CA ILE A 62 -19.89 -13.66 -2.85
C ILE A 62 -20.48 -14.49 -3.99
N ASN A 63 -20.45 -15.82 -3.86
CA ASN A 63 -20.90 -16.76 -4.91
C ASN A 63 -20.29 -16.46 -6.28
N GLU A 64 -19.07 -15.95 -6.31
CA GLU A 64 -18.32 -15.55 -7.49
C GLU A 64 -16.84 -15.89 -7.31
N PRO A 65 -16.14 -16.43 -8.30
CA PRO A 65 -14.72 -16.76 -8.20
C PRO A 65 -13.88 -15.55 -7.79
N PHE A 66 -12.98 -15.77 -6.83
CA PHE A 66 -12.07 -14.73 -6.38
C PHE A 66 -11.05 -14.41 -7.48
N GLN A 67 -10.98 -13.16 -7.88
CA GLN A 67 -9.99 -12.65 -8.83
C GLN A 67 -8.89 -11.94 -8.08
N GLN A 68 -7.66 -12.42 -8.19
CA GLN A 68 -6.50 -11.71 -7.66
C GLN A 68 -6.29 -10.41 -8.45
N ARG A 69 -5.90 -9.35 -7.73
CA ARG A 69 -5.47 -8.14 -8.42
C ARG A 69 -4.18 -8.44 -9.18
N PRO A 70 -4.09 -8.07 -10.46
CA PRO A 70 -2.84 -8.21 -11.18
C PRO A 70 -1.75 -7.38 -10.47
N THR A 71 -0.66 -8.03 -10.11
CA THR A 71 0.52 -7.33 -9.61
C THR A 71 1.22 -6.72 -10.81
N GLN A 72 1.33 -5.40 -10.82
CA GLN A 72 2.08 -4.71 -11.85
C GLN A 72 3.57 -5.04 -11.70
N ALA A 73 4.13 -5.79 -12.62
CA ALA A 73 5.56 -6.07 -12.67
C ALA A 73 6.28 -4.90 -13.36
N PHE A 74 7.26 -4.33 -12.69
CA PHE A 74 8.12 -3.30 -13.26
C PHE A 74 9.43 -3.96 -13.70
N HIS A 75 9.82 -3.76 -14.94
CA HIS A 75 11.07 -4.26 -15.50
C HIS A 75 11.99 -3.06 -15.76
N PHE A 76 12.84 -2.75 -14.79
CA PHE A 76 13.82 -1.69 -14.97
C PHE A 76 15.03 -2.17 -15.77
N LYS A 77 15.45 -1.36 -16.72
CA LYS A 77 16.64 -1.62 -17.53
C LYS A 77 17.89 -1.30 -16.71
N ASN A 78 18.98 -2.03 -16.95
CA ASN A 78 20.28 -1.57 -16.48
C ASN A 78 20.72 -0.37 -17.33
N VAL A 79 20.90 0.78 -16.69
CA VAL A 79 21.23 2.06 -17.34
C VAL A 79 22.63 2.57 -16.96
N GLU A 80 23.44 1.73 -16.32
CA GLU A 80 24.80 2.10 -15.85
C GLU A 80 25.67 2.64 -16.99
N HIS A 81 25.56 2.05 -18.18
CA HIS A 81 26.30 2.43 -19.39
C HIS A 81 25.42 3.10 -20.46
N ALA A 82 24.26 3.69 -20.07
CA ALA A 82 23.44 4.37 -21.03
C ALA A 82 24.14 5.59 -21.64
N GLN A 83 24.01 5.73 -22.97
CA GLN A 83 24.61 6.86 -23.68
C GLN A 83 23.97 8.19 -23.29
N ASN A 84 22.67 8.18 -23.03
CA ASN A 84 21.92 9.36 -22.62
C ASN A 84 21.82 9.44 -21.10
N LYS A 85 22.17 10.61 -20.56
CA LYS A 85 22.08 10.92 -19.13
C LYS A 85 21.21 12.15 -18.91
N VAL A 86 20.38 12.13 -17.88
CA VAL A 86 19.53 13.27 -17.51
C VAL A 86 19.74 13.61 -16.05
N VAL A 87 20.02 14.88 -15.77
CA VAL A 87 20.15 15.41 -14.41
C VAL A 87 18.77 15.80 -13.89
N ILE A 88 18.42 15.31 -12.70
CA ILE A 88 17.20 15.64 -11.99
C ILE A 88 17.57 16.40 -10.72
N ILE A 89 17.00 17.59 -10.55
CA ILE A 89 17.24 18.40 -9.35
C ILE A 89 16.15 18.09 -8.32
N GLY A 90 16.55 17.51 -7.19
CA GLY A 90 15.71 17.16 -6.06
C GLY A 90 15.27 15.69 -6.05
N ALA A 91 15.48 15.01 -4.91
CA ALA A 91 15.06 13.62 -4.65
C ALA A 91 13.68 13.57 -3.98
N GLY A 92 12.80 14.51 -4.28
CA GLY A 92 11.40 14.47 -3.87
C GLY A 92 10.58 13.46 -4.69
N PRO A 93 9.28 13.28 -4.38
CA PRO A 93 8.43 12.32 -5.11
C PRO A 93 8.48 12.50 -6.63
N ALA A 94 8.40 13.73 -7.12
CA ALA A 94 8.45 14.01 -8.56
C ALA A 94 9.79 13.59 -9.17
N GLY A 95 10.92 13.94 -8.53
CA GLY A 95 12.25 13.58 -9.00
C GLY A 95 12.48 12.06 -9.01
N LEU A 96 12.01 11.36 -7.98
CA LEU A 96 12.12 9.90 -7.91
C LEU A 96 11.28 9.20 -8.98
N PHE A 97 10.03 9.65 -9.23
CA PHE A 97 9.22 9.10 -10.31
C PHE A 97 9.79 9.44 -11.70
N ALA A 98 10.35 10.63 -11.89
CA ALA A 98 11.05 10.97 -13.12
C ALA A 98 12.26 10.05 -13.36
N ALA A 99 13.05 9.76 -12.30
CA ALA A 99 14.16 8.82 -12.40
C ALA A 99 13.71 7.41 -12.82
N LEU A 100 12.63 6.88 -12.23
CA LEU A 100 12.07 5.59 -12.62
C LEU A 100 11.62 5.56 -14.09
N GLN A 101 10.95 6.61 -14.55
CA GLN A 101 10.54 6.73 -15.95
C GLN A 101 11.72 6.79 -16.91
N LEU A 102 12.81 7.47 -16.55
CA LEU A 102 14.03 7.50 -17.35
C LEU A 102 14.68 6.11 -17.45
N ILE A 103 14.75 5.38 -16.34
CA ILE A 103 15.26 4.01 -16.30
C ILE A 103 14.45 3.07 -17.21
N GLU A 104 13.13 3.16 -17.18
CA GLU A 104 12.26 2.40 -18.10
C GLU A 104 12.57 2.68 -19.57
N LYS A 105 12.91 3.93 -19.89
CA LYS A 105 13.29 4.35 -21.25
C LYS A 105 14.75 4.00 -21.61
N GLY A 106 15.55 3.49 -20.66
CA GLY A 106 16.96 3.19 -20.88
C GLY A 106 17.87 4.41 -20.82
N ILE A 107 17.46 5.44 -20.09
CA ILE A 107 18.21 6.68 -19.87
C ILE A 107 18.74 6.68 -18.44
N GLN A 108 20.01 7.02 -18.22
CA GLN A 108 20.61 7.08 -16.90
C GLN A 108 20.19 8.37 -16.17
N PRO A 109 19.40 8.31 -15.07
CA PRO A 109 19.13 9.48 -14.26
C PRO A 109 20.30 9.77 -13.32
N ILE A 110 20.62 11.06 -13.14
CA ILE A 110 21.54 11.56 -12.12
C ILE A 110 20.73 12.47 -11.22
N VAL A 111 20.42 12.03 -9.98
CA VAL A 111 19.61 12.79 -9.05
C VAL A 111 20.51 13.60 -8.13
N LEU A 112 20.34 14.91 -8.13
CA LEU A 112 21.05 15.85 -7.24
C LEU A 112 20.08 16.29 -6.14
N GLU A 113 20.41 16.01 -4.87
CA GLU A 113 19.62 16.41 -3.71
C GLU A 113 20.44 17.36 -2.83
N ARG A 114 19.83 18.50 -2.49
CA ARG A 114 20.43 19.51 -1.62
C ARG A 114 20.27 19.17 -0.14
N GLY A 115 19.20 18.45 0.19
CA GLY A 115 18.85 18.13 1.57
C GLY A 115 19.81 17.12 2.19
N LYS A 116 19.89 17.12 3.51
CA LYS A 116 20.60 16.09 4.27
C LYS A 116 19.90 14.74 4.12
N ASP A 117 20.65 13.68 4.35
CA ASP A 117 20.09 12.32 4.42
C ASP A 117 19.02 12.19 5.51
N VAL A 118 18.19 11.14 5.42
CA VAL A 118 17.06 10.91 6.33
C VAL A 118 17.47 10.87 7.79
N ARG A 119 18.65 10.30 8.11
CA ARG A 119 19.13 10.15 9.50
C ARG A 119 19.57 11.51 10.07
N ALA A 120 20.29 12.31 9.27
CA ALA A 120 20.71 13.64 9.67
C ALA A 120 19.50 14.58 9.82
N ARG A 121 18.56 14.55 8.87
CA ARG A 121 17.33 15.33 8.93
C ARG A 121 16.46 14.99 10.13
N ARG A 122 16.36 13.72 10.50
CA ARG A 122 15.62 13.29 11.70
C ARG A 122 16.24 13.85 12.98
N ARG A 123 17.57 13.93 13.06
CA ARG A 123 18.28 14.54 14.20
C ARG A 123 17.99 16.04 14.30
N ASP A 124 18.04 16.75 13.17
CA ASP A 124 17.74 18.19 13.12
C ASP A 124 16.30 18.47 13.59
N LEU A 125 15.32 17.69 13.11
CA LEU A 125 13.92 17.81 13.53
C LEU A 125 13.71 17.49 15.02
N ALA A 126 14.44 16.53 15.58
CA ALA A 126 14.37 16.22 17.01
C ALA A 126 14.89 17.36 17.90
N VAL A 127 15.81 18.17 17.39
CA VAL A 127 16.31 19.37 18.11
C VAL A 127 15.30 20.51 18.08
N LEU A 128 14.57 20.66 16.96
CA LEU A 128 13.55 21.71 16.81
C LEU A 128 12.28 21.47 17.63
N ASN A 129 12.01 20.21 18.01
CA ASN A 129 10.82 19.81 18.77
C ASN A 129 11.08 19.67 20.28
N LYS A 130 12.20 20.16 20.78
CA LYS A 130 12.51 20.32 22.20
C LYS A 130 12.23 21.76 22.64
#